data_a07e0f10915004bba08f0d0d91fcea84
#
_entry.id   a07e0f10915004bba08f0d0d91fcea84
#
_cell.length_a   1.000
_cell.length_b   1.000
_cell.length_c   1.000
_cell.angle_alpha   90.00
_cell.angle_beta   90.00
_cell.angle_gamma   90.00
#
_symmetry.space_group_name_H-M   'P 1'
#
loop_
_entity.id
_entity.type
_entity.pdbx_description
1 polymer ?
#
loop_
_entity_poly.entity_id
_entity_poly.type
_entity_poly.pdbx_seq_one_letter_code
_entity_poly.pdbx_strand_id
1 'polypeptide(L)'
;MDNFEEIDPVSPQEDEVEALWVSEDVRSYLYETAKWTKFLSIVGFVFAGMTAIGAFGAGAVLDTVSSVTPNSPLMKIGAAGLTIMYLLIALFIFYPSYLLFKFSAATNQAVLFADQPSLSVAMGKMKSYFKFYGIVTIIFIAFYAFAIIAVAIGGIAMAAR
;
A
#
# COMPACT_ATOMS: atom_id res chain seq x y z
N MET A 1 68.75 27.29 -11.09
CA MET A 1 67.89 26.75 -12.15
C MET A 1 66.88 25.85 -11.40
N ASP A 2 65.88 26.47 -10.87
CA ASP A 2 64.85 25.77 -10.03
C ASP A 2 63.68 25.51 -10.96
N ASN A 3 63.51 24.24 -11.31
CA ASN A 3 62.30 23.77 -11.95
C ASN A 3 61.20 23.62 -10.87
N PHE A 4 60.37 24.63 -10.75
CA PHE A 4 59.09 24.45 -10.07
C PHE A 4 58.17 23.70 -11.02
N GLU A 5 57.99 22.39 -10.78
CA GLU A 5 56.88 21.65 -11.34
C GLU A 5 55.58 22.26 -10.81
N GLU A 6 54.91 22.95 -11.70
CA GLU A 6 53.57 23.48 -11.49
C GLU A 6 52.64 22.27 -11.36
N ILE A 7 52.31 21.93 -10.09
CA ILE A 7 51.30 20.90 -9.80
C ILE A 7 49.97 21.52 -10.18
N ASP A 8 49.44 21.14 -11.34
CA ASP A 8 48.07 21.42 -11.73
C ASP A 8 47.16 20.97 -10.62
N PRO A 9 46.27 21.84 -10.07
CA PRO A 9 45.29 21.42 -9.14
C PRO A 9 44.37 20.41 -9.83
N VAL A 10 44.47 19.16 -9.40
CA VAL A 10 43.48 18.13 -9.76
C VAL A 10 42.13 18.68 -9.41
N SER A 11 41.39 19.14 -10.41
CA SER A 11 40.00 19.47 -10.29
C SER A 11 39.31 18.24 -9.67
N PRO A 12 38.56 18.37 -8.54
CA PRO A 12 37.71 17.29 -8.15
C PRO A 12 36.80 17.00 -9.34
N GLN A 13 36.94 15.83 -9.95
CA GLN A 13 35.86 15.29 -10.77
C GLN A 13 34.67 15.15 -9.80
N GLU A 14 33.86 16.22 -9.75
CA GLU A 14 32.50 16.07 -9.33
C GLU A 14 31.97 14.97 -10.24
N ASP A 15 31.73 13.78 -9.66
CA ASP A 15 30.92 12.75 -10.29
C ASP A 15 29.60 13.44 -10.67
N GLU A 16 29.54 13.96 -11.90
CA GLU A 16 28.29 14.36 -12.52
C GLU A 16 27.46 13.08 -12.59
N VAL A 17 26.75 12.80 -11.49
CA VAL A 17 25.68 11.85 -11.50
C VAL A 17 24.77 12.33 -12.63
N GLU A 18 24.82 11.64 -13.78
CA GLU A 18 23.99 11.96 -14.94
C GLU A 18 22.57 12.18 -14.42
N ALA A 19 22.16 13.44 -14.34
CA ALA A 19 20.82 13.79 -13.89
C ALA A 19 19.85 13.10 -14.85
N LEU A 20 19.10 12.16 -14.34
CA LEU A 20 18.13 11.41 -15.14
C LEU A 20 17.10 12.39 -15.70
N TRP A 21 17.31 12.82 -16.94
CA TRP A 21 16.42 13.74 -17.64
C TRP A 21 15.10 13.01 -17.94
N VAL A 22 14.07 13.40 -17.26
CA VAL A 22 12.71 12.88 -17.51
C VAL A 22 12.21 13.49 -18.82
N SER A 23 12.04 12.65 -19.85
CA SER A 23 11.51 13.09 -21.14
C SER A 23 10.09 13.63 -21.02
N GLU A 24 9.68 14.47 -21.99
CA GLU A 24 8.34 15.07 -22.03
C GLU A 24 7.23 14.00 -21.99
N ASP A 25 7.43 12.88 -22.69
CA ASP A 25 6.50 11.76 -22.69
C ASP A 25 6.32 11.13 -21.31
N VAL A 26 7.43 10.86 -20.60
CA VAL A 26 7.39 10.30 -19.23
C VAL A 26 6.72 11.27 -18.27
N ARG A 27 6.94 12.57 -18.46
CA ARG A 27 6.28 13.63 -17.68
C ARG A 27 4.77 13.63 -17.88
N SER A 28 4.32 13.46 -19.11
CA SER A 28 2.89 13.33 -19.45
C SER A 28 2.25 12.11 -18.79
N TYR A 29 2.89 10.94 -18.90
CA TYR A 29 2.41 9.70 -18.25
C TYR A 29 2.38 9.81 -16.73
N LEU A 30 3.37 10.43 -16.11
CA LEU A 30 3.37 10.66 -14.67
C LEU A 30 2.21 11.56 -14.23
N TYR A 31 1.92 12.62 -15.00
CA TYR A 31 0.81 13.52 -14.71
C TYR A 31 -0.54 12.80 -14.79
N GLU A 32 -0.73 12.00 -15.83
CA GLU A 32 -1.95 11.21 -15.98
C GLU A 32 -2.10 10.18 -14.87
N THR A 33 -1.03 9.46 -14.56
CA THR A 33 -0.99 8.50 -13.45
C THR A 33 -1.31 9.18 -12.11
N ALA A 34 -0.81 10.39 -11.88
CA ALA A 34 -1.09 11.15 -10.66
C ALA A 34 -2.58 11.50 -10.52
N LYS A 35 -3.28 11.82 -11.60
CA LYS A 35 -4.73 12.06 -11.58
C LYS A 35 -5.50 10.82 -11.17
N TRP A 36 -5.20 9.68 -11.80
CA TRP A 36 -5.87 8.42 -11.48
C TRP A 36 -5.57 7.93 -10.07
N THR A 37 -4.34 8.05 -9.62
CA THR A 37 -3.96 7.70 -8.23
C THR A 37 -4.62 8.62 -7.20
N LYS A 38 -4.80 9.90 -7.50
CA LYS A 38 -5.56 10.81 -6.65
C LYS A 38 -7.02 10.38 -6.53
N PHE A 39 -7.64 10.04 -7.65
CA PHE A 39 -9.01 9.54 -7.65
C PHE A 39 -9.14 8.25 -6.82
N LEU A 40 -8.27 7.25 -7.07
CA LEU A 40 -8.27 6.00 -6.31
C LEU A 40 -8.05 6.22 -4.81
N SER A 41 -7.19 7.15 -4.43
CA SER A 41 -6.93 7.44 -3.02
C SER A 41 -8.17 8.02 -2.33
N ILE A 42 -8.91 8.92 -3.01
CA ILE A 42 -10.16 9.48 -2.49
C ILE A 42 -11.21 8.40 -2.33
N VAL A 43 -11.39 7.55 -3.33
CA VAL A 43 -12.29 6.40 -3.26
C VAL A 43 -11.91 5.50 -2.10
N GLY A 44 -10.62 5.19 -1.93
CA GLY A 44 -10.12 4.40 -0.82
C GLY A 44 -10.39 5.03 0.56
N PHE A 45 -10.26 6.35 0.70
CA PHE A 45 -10.63 7.06 1.94
C PHE A 45 -12.13 6.97 2.23
N VAL A 46 -12.97 7.09 1.21
CA VAL A 46 -14.42 6.92 1.36
C VAL A 46 -14.76 5.51 1.84
N PHE A 47 -14.18 4.48 1.22
CA PHE A 47 -14.38 3.10 1.66
C PHE A 47 -13.87 2.84 3.08
N ALA A 48 -12.70 3.35 3.44
CA ALA A 48 -12.17 3.24 4.79
C ALA A 48 -13.09 3.92 5.81
N GLY A 49 -13.59 5.11 5.49
CA GLY A 49 -14.55 5.84 6.33
C GLY A 49 -15.88 5.10 6.49
N MET A 50 -16.45 4.59 5.40
CA MET A 50 -17.67 3.78 5.45
C MET A 50 -17.48 2.51 6.29
N THR A 51 -16.33 1.84 6.14
CA THR A 51 -16.01 0.65 6.94
C THR A 51 -15.86 1.00 8.42
N ALA A 52 -15.21 2.12 8.74
CA ALA A 52 -15.09 2.59 10.13
C ALA A 52 -16.45 2.96 10.74
N ILE A 53 -17.33 3.61 9.99
CA ILE A 53 -18.71 3.91 10.41
C ILE A 53 -19.48 2.59 10.62
N GLY A 54 -19.32 1.62 9.73
CA GLY A 54 -19.93 0.28 9.86
C GLY A 54 -19.53 -0.46 11.12
N ALA A 55 -18.37 -0.16 11.71
CA ALA A 55 -17.95 -0.73 12.98
C ALA A 55 -18.93 -0.42 14.14
N PHE A 56 -19.58 0.74 14.12
CA PHE A 56 -20.58 1.12 15.13
C PHE A 56 -21.89 0.36 14.97
N GLY A 57 -22.14 -0.20 13.78
CA GLY A 57 -23.29 -1.07 13.49
C GLY A 57 -23.06 -2.56 13.80
N ALA A 58 -21.91 -2.94 14.34
CA ALA A 58 -21.53 -4.34 14.54
C ALA A 58 -22.54 -5.13 15.43
N GLY A 59 -23.15 -4.47 16.41
CA GLY A 59 -24.22 -5.06 17.23
C GLY A 59 -25.44 -5.44 16.39
N ALA A 60 -25.95 -4.51 15.58
CA ALA A 60 -27.11 -4.75 14.72
C ALA A 60 -26.84 -5.86 13.67
N VAL A 61 -25.61 -5.94 13.17
CA VAL A 61 -25.19 -7.03 12.27
C VAL A 61 -25.27 -8.38 12.99
N LEU A 62 -24.77 -8.46 14.24
CA LEU A 62 -24.86 -9.68 15.04
C LEU A 62 -26.30 -10.09 15.32
N ASP A 63 -27.16 -9.15 15.69
CA ASP A 63 -28.59 -9.43 15.95
C ASP A 63 -29.28 -9.99 14.69
N THR A 64 -28.99 -9.42 13.52
CA THR A 64 -29.48 -9.91 12.23
C THR A 64 -28.97 -11.31 11.91
N VAL A 65 -27.64 -11.55 12.10
CA VAL A 65 -27.03 -12.86 11.86
C VAL A 65 -27.57 -13.91 12.83
N SER A 66 -27.80 -13.55 14.09
CA SER A 66 -28.36 -14.47 15.10
C SER A 66 -29.78 -14.94 14.76
N SER A 67 -30.59 -14.07 14.18
CA SER A 67 -31.98 -14.40 13.78
C SER A 67 -32.01 -15.36 12.57
N VAL A 68 -31.03 -15.32 11.69
CA VAL A 68 -30.97 -16.16 10.47
C VAL A 68 -30.12 -17.41 10.70
N THR A 69 -29.03 -17.31 11.44
CA THR A 69 -28.07 -18.40 11.66
C THR A 69 -27.58 -18.42 13.11
N PRO A 70 -28.40 -19.02 14.05
CA PRO A 70 -28.13 -18.96 15.49
C PRO A 70 -26.75 -19.53 15.91
N ASN A 71 -26.19 -20.45 15.15
CA ASN A 71 -24.89 -21.11 15.46
C ASN A 71 -23.71 -20.58 14.60
N SER A 72 -23.83 -19.35 14.08
CA SER A 72 -22.73 -18.75 13.29
C SER A 72 -21.44 -18.59 14.11
N PRO A 73 -20.26 -18.87 13.55
CA PRO A 73 -18.98 -18.56 14.18
C PRO A 73 -18.81 -17.09 14.58
N LEU A 74 -19.51 -16.17 13.91
CA LEU A 74 -19.52 -14.74 14.22
C LEU A 74 -20.08 -14.45 15.62
N MET A 75 -21.01 -15.28 16.10
CA MET A 75 -21.57 -15.15 17.45
C MET A 75 -20.52 -15.33 18.54
N LYS A 76 -19.49 -16.16 18.28
CA LYS A 76 -18.39 -16.40 19.23
C LYS A 76 -17.46 -15.20 19.34
N ILE A 77 -17.38 -14.38 18.31
CA ILE A 77 -16.54 -13.18 18.26
C ILE A 77 -17.18 -12.04 19.08
N GLY A 78 -18.51 -11.98 19.10
CA GLY A 78 -19.26 -10.92 19.78
C GLY A 78 -19.18 -9.55 19.09
N ALA A 79 -20.02 -8.61 19.55
CA ALA A 79 -20.09 -7.27 18.96
C ALA A 79 -18.75 -6.51 19.06
N ALA A 80 -18.09 -6.59 20.21
CA ALA A 80 -16.80 -5.93 20.40
C ALA A 80 -15.72 -6.47 19.47
N GLY A 81 -15.66 -7.78 19.28
CA GLY A 81 -14.72 -8.41 18.36
C GLY A 81 -14.97 -8.01 16.90
N LEU A 82 -16.22 -7.95 16.48
CA LEU A 82 -16.60 -7.45 15.16
C LEU A 82 -16.22 -5.97 14.97
N THR A 83 -16.49 -5.13 15.96
CA THR A 83 -16.10 -3.71 15.92
C THR A 83 -14.60 -3.56 15.70
N ILE A 84 -13.78 -4.29 16.48
CA ILE A 84 -12.32 -4.27 16.32
C ILE A 84 -11.91 -4.75 14.92
N MET A 85 -12.53 -5.82 14.42
CA MET A 85 -12.25 -6.34 13.08
C MET A 85 -12.55 -5.32 11.98
N TYR A 86 -13.69 -4.63 12.04
CA TYR A 86 -14.04 -3.57 11.09
C TYR A 86 -13.06 -2.40 11.15
N LEU A 87 -12.63 -2.00 12.36
CA LEU A 87 -11.64 -0.93 12.51
C LEU A 87 -10.27 -1.32 11.94
N LEU A 88 -9.85 -2.57 12.13
CA LEU A 88 -8.61 -3.07 11.52
C LEU A 88 -8.70 -3.10 10.00
N ILE A 89 -9.83 -3.52 9.43
CA ILE A 89 -10.08 -3.49 7.98
C ILE A 89 -10.08 -2.05 7.47
N ALA A 90 -10.72 -1.12 8.17
CA ALA A 90 -10.72 0.29 7.81
C ALA A 90 -9.30 0.88 7.77
N LEU A 91 -8.48 0.57 8.78
CA LEU A 91 -7.07 0.98 8.84
C LEU A 91 -6.26 0.35 7.70
N PHE A 92 -6.51 -0.91 7.39
CA PHE A 92 -5.87 -1.63 6.29
C PHE A 92 -6.17 -1.02 4.92
N ILE A 93 -7.38 -0.51 4.70
CA ILE A 93 -7.79 0.21 3.48
C ILE A 93 -7.23 1.64 3.49
N PHE A 94 -7.22 2.30 4.64
CA PHE A 94 -6.77 3.67 4.78
C PHE A 94 -5.29 3.85 4.44
N TYR A 95 -4.43 2.95 4.90
CA TYR A 95 -2.98 3.07 4.75
C TYR A 95 -2.51 3.13 3.29
N PRO A 96 -2.87 2.19 2.38
CA PRO A 96 -2.49 2.29 0.97
C PRO A 96 -3.13 3.50 0.27
N SER A 97 -4.36 3.88 0.65
CA SER A 97 -5.00 5.08 0.12
C SER A 97 -4.21 6.35 0.45
N TYR A 98 -3.69 6.43 1.67
CA TYR A 98 -2.81 7.52 2.08
C TYR A 98 -1.48 7.55 1.29
N LEU A 99 -0.88 6.38 1.02
CA LEU A 99 0.33 6.31 0.21
C LEU A 99 0.09 6.79 -1.23
N LEU A 100 -1.04 6.37 -1.84
CA LEU A 100 -1.44 6.83 -3.19
C LEU A 100 -1.71 8.34 -3.21
N PHE A 101 -2.34 8.88 -2.18
CA PHE A 101 -2.58 10.32 -2.07
C PHE A 101 -1.26 11.10 -2.02
N LYS A 102 -0.32 10.65 -1.19
CA LYS A 102 1.00 11.28 -1.09
C LYS A 102 1.81 11.14 -2.38
N PHE A 103 1.75 9.98 -3.04
CA PHE A 103 2.35 9.79 -4.36
C PHE A 103 1.81 10.78 -5.38
N SER A 104 0.48 10.88 -5.50
CA SER A 104 -0.17 11.81 -6.44
C SER A 104 0.21 13.27 -6.18
N ALA A 105 0.22 13.71 -4.91
CA ALA A 105 0.58 15.06 -4.54
C ALA A 105 2.03 15.38 -4.91
N ALA A 106 2.97 14.49 -4.58
CA ALA A 106 4.39 14.68 -4.88
C ALA A 106 4.67 14.61 -6.39
N THR A 107 4.00 13.71 -7.13
CA THR A 107 4.12 13.62 -8.59
C THR A 107 3.63 14.89 -9.27
N ASN A 108 2.48 15.44 -8.84
CA ASN A 108 1.99 16.70 -9.39
C ASN A 108 2.99 17.86 -9.17
N GLN A 109 3.59 17.94 -7.98
CA GLN A 109 4.64 18.94 -7.71
C GLN A 109 5.85 18.74 -8.63
N ALA A 110 6.34 17.51 -8.73
CA ALA A 110 7.50 17.18 -9.57
C ALA A 110 7.26 17.56 -11.05
N VAL A 111 6.06 17.23 -11.57
CA VAL A 111 5.72 17.49 -12.98
C VAL A 111 5.51 18.97 -13.27
N LEU A 112 4.82 19.70 -12.39
CA LEU A 112 4.50 21.11 -12.62
C LEU A 112 5.70 22.04 -12.45
N PHE A 113 6.58 21.75 -11.49
CA PHE A 113 7.70 22.61 -11.15
C PHE A 113 9.07 22.06 -11.61
N ALA A 114 9.08 20.92 -12.33
CA ALA A 114 10.29 20.19 -12.70
C ALA A 114 11.22 19.90 -11.50
N ASP A 115 10.61 19.61 -10.33
CA ASP A 115 11.31 19.47 -9.06
C ASP A 115 11.75 18.01 -8.84
N GLN A 116 13.06 17.75 -8.96
CA GLN A 116 13.67 16.44 -8.77
C GLN A 116 13.48 15.87 -7.35
N PRO A 117 13.62 16.63 -6.27
CA PRO A 117 13.31 16.18 -4.92
C PRO A 117 11.89 15.64 -4.77
N SER A 118 10.90 16.33 -5.30
CA SER A 118 9.50 15.89 -5.28
C SER A 118 9.28 14.60 -6.06
N LEU A 119 10.00 14.40 -7.18
CA LEU A 119 9.96 13.14 -7.93
C LEU A 119 10.52 11.98 -7.10
N SER A 120 11.64 12.18 -6.41
CA SER A 120 12.21 11.18 -5.52
C SER A 120 11.25 10.80 -4.39
N VAL A 121 10.58 11.78 -3.77
CA VAL A 121 9.56 11.54 -2.75
C VAL A 121 8.39 10.75 -3.33
N ALA A 122 7.91 11.08 -4.53
CA ALA A 122 6.84 10.36 -5.22
C ALA A 122 7.22 8.88 -5.40
N MET A 123 8.38 8.61 -5.99
CA MET A 123 8.87 7.24 -6.20
C MET A 123 9.03 6.47 -4.89
N GLY A 124 9.48 7.13 -3.81
CA GLY A 124 9.54 6.57 -2.47
C GLY A 124 8.17 6.13 -1.93
N LYS A 125 7.11 6.91 -2.18
CA LYS A 125 5.73 6.56 -1.80
C LYS A 125 5.18 5.40 -2.64
N MET A 126 5.46 5.39 -3.94
CA MET A 126 5.12 4.30 -4.84
C MET A 126 5.80 2.98 -4.41
N LYS A 127 7.11 3.03 -4.12
CA LYS A 127 7.85 1.90 -3.55
C LYS A 127 7.18 1.36 -2.27
N SER A 128 6.80 2.24 -1.36
CA SER A 128 6.15 1.86 -0.11
C SER A 128 4.79 1.21 -0.33
N TYR A 129 4.01 1.71 -1.30
CA TYR A 129 2.74 1.14 -1.72
C TYR A 129 2.89 -0.29 -2.25
N PHE A 130 3.79 -0.50 -3.20
CA PHE A 130 4.04 -1.85 -3.74
C PHE A 130 4.65 -2.80 -2.70
N LYS A 131 5.53 -2.30 -1.82
CA LYS A 131 6.07 -3.09 -0.72
C LYS A 131 4.95 -3.58 0.21
N PHE A 132 4.01 -2.71 0.56
CA PHE A 132 2.85 -3.07 1.37
C PHE A 132 2.04 -4.18 0.72
N TYR A 133 1.63 -4.01 -0.55
CA TYR A 133 0.87 -5.04 -1.27
C TYR A 133 1.66 -6.32 -1.47
N GLY A 134 2.96 -6.24 -1.72
CA GLY A 134 3.83 -7.41 -1.83
C GLY A 134 3.85 -8.23 -0.54
N ILE A 135 4.01 -7.59 0.62
CA ILE A 135 3.97 -8.26 1.93
C ILE A 135 2.61 -8.91 2.16
N VAL A 136 1.52 -8.17 1.90
CA VAL A 136 0.16 -8.69 2.03
C VAL A 136 -0.06 -9.92 1.15
N THR A 137 0.37 -9.87 -0.10
CA THR A 137 0.26 -10.99 -1.04
C THR A 137 1.03 -12.23 -0.55
N ILE A 138 2.24 -12.05 -0.03
CA ILE A 138 3.02 -13.16 0.54
C ILE A 138 2.28 -13.80 1.72
N ILE A 139 1.72 -13.00 2.61
CA ILE A 139 0.94 -13.48 3.75
C ILE A 139 -0.28 -14.29 3.27
N PHE A 140 -1.01 -13.79 2.27
CA PHE A 140 -2.15 -14.50 1.70
C PHE A 140 -1.77 -15.83 1.05
N ILE A 141 -0.67 -15.86 0.28
CA ILE A 141 -0.17 -17.08 -0.35
C ILE A 141 0.22 -18.11 0.72
N ALA A 142 0.95 -17.69 1.75
CA ALA A 142 1.35 -18.55 2.85
C ALA A 142 0.15 -19.14 3.60
N PHE A 143 -0.85 -18.29 3.90
CA PHE A 143 -2.09 -18.72 4.54
C PHE A 143 -2.89 -19.72 3.68
N TYR A 144 -2.99 -19.43 2.38
CA TYR A 144 -3.69 -20.30 1.42
C TYR A 144 -2.99 -21.67 1.27
N ALA A 145 -1.66 -21.68 1.18
CA ALA A 145 -0.88 -22.91 1.13
C ALA A 145 -1.08 -23.74 2.41
N PHE A 146 -1.05 -23.08 3.57
CA PHE A 146 -1.32 -23.76 4.84
C PHE A 146 -2.75 -24.36 4.90
N ALA A 147 -3.74 -23.61 4.43
CA ALA A 147 -5.13 -24.09 4.38
C ALA A 147 -5.28 -25.32 3.48
N ILE A 148 -4.66 -25.36 2.31
CA ILE A 148 -4.65 -26.54 1.42
C ILE A 148 -4.05 -27.75 2.12
N ILE A 149 -2.89 -27.59 2.76
CA ILE A 149 -2.20 -28.66 3.47
C ILE A 149 -3.10 -29.19 4.60
N ALA A 150 -3.72 -28.32 5.38
CA ALA A 150 -4.60 -28.70 6.47
C ALA A 150 -5.82 -29.50 5.97
N VAL A 151 -6.44 -29.09 4.86
CA VAL A 151 -7.56 -29.81 4.24
C VAL A 151 -7.11 -31.17 3.70
N ALA A 152 -5.95 -31.26 3.05
CA ALA A 152 -5.41 -32.51 2.53
C ALA A 152 -5.15 -33.54 3.66
N ILE A 153 -4.51 -33.11 4.74
CA ILE A 153 -4.24 -33.97 5.91
C ILE A 153 -5.56 -34.38 6.60
N GLY A 154 -6.48 -33.44 6.78
CA GLY A 154 -7.79 -33.73 7.39
C GLY A 154 -8.63 -34.70 6.56
N GLY A 155 -8.63 -34.55 5.24
CA GLY A 155 -9.30 -35.46 4.30
C GLY A 155 -8.74 -36.89 4.34
N ILE A 156 -7.40 -37.03 4.38
CA ILE A 156 -6.75 -38.35 4.51
C ILE A 156 -7.09 -39.00 5.86
N ALA A 157 -7.09 -38.22 6.94
CA ALA A 157 -7.43 -38.75 8.27
C ALA A 157 -8.90 -39.20 8.40
N MET A 158 -9.83 -38.58 7.65
CA MET A 158 -11.23 -38.98 7.57
C MET A 158 -11.42 -40.21 6.70
N ALA A 159 -10.67 -40.38 5.62
CA ALA A 159 -10.77 -41.51 4.71
C ALA A 159 -10.13 -42.81 5.32
N ALA A 160 -9.26 -42.64 6.32
CA ALA A 160 -8.60 -43.78 7.02
C ALA A 160 -9.38 -44.29 8.24
N ARG A 161 -10.57 -43.72 8.55
CA ARG A 161 -11.49 -44.17 9.61
C ARG A 161 -12.66 -44.93 9.04
#